data_4efe8dc9bf00c3569ada24ddb75a7416
#
_entry.id   4efe8dc9bf00c3569ada24ddb75a7416
#
_cell.length_a   1.000
_cell.length_b   1.000
_cell.length_c   1.000
_cell.angle_alpha   90.00
_cell.angle_beta   90.00
_cell.angle_gamma   90.00
#
_symmetry.space_group_name_H-M   'P 1'
#
loop_
_entity.id
_entity.type
_entity.pdbx_description
1 polymer ?
#
loop_
_entity_poly.entity_id
_entity_poly.type
_entity_poly.pdbx_seq_one_letter_code
_entity_poly.pdbx_strand_id
1 'polypeptide(L)'
;KIIPVEPNINFLGLRRNFLIFSILAMFISIGLLSIKGLNLGIDFKGGTLIEVSTKNTSIGELREILSSSYSDVSLQEFGNENIILIRLQNKSNQESIETVNSVKNLIQDKVVEFRRSEFVGPTISSELLFRGFQAVSFALIAILIYIWLRFEWQFGFGAVVALTHDVLFTLGLLSILNVEFSLATIAAILTI
;
A
#
# COMPACT_ATOMS: atom_id res chain seq x y z
N LYS A 1 -16.21 37.55 2.77
CA LYS A 1 -16.33 36.58 1.66
C LYS A 1 -14.93 36.31 1.15
N ILE A 2 -14.46 35.09 1.28
CA ILE A 2 -13.10 34.65 0.92
C ILE A 2 -12.99 34.41 -0.61
N ILE A 3 -14.11 34.19 -1.29
CA ILE A 3 -14.17 33.94 -2.73
C ILE A 3 -14.94 35.07 -3.40
N PRO A 4 -14.38 35.74 -4.44
CA PRO A 4 -15.11 36.74 -5.22
C PRO A 4 -16.30 36.12 -5.91
N VAL A 5 -17.35 36.91 -6.14
CA VAL A 5 -18.62 36.46 -6.72
C VAL A 5 -18.45 35.96 -8.16
N GLU A 6 -17.44 36.47 -8.86
CA GLU A 6 -17.02 36.03 -10.20
C GLU A 6 -15.51 35.80 -10.22
N PRO A 7 -15.03 34.59 -9.94
CA PRO A 7 -13.61 34.30 -10.03
C PRO A 7 -13.17 34.19 -11.50
N ASN A 8 -12.48 35.19 -11.98
CA ASN A 8 -11.91 35.17 -13.34
C ASN A 8 -10.57 34.46 -13.36
N ILE A 9 -10.62 33.12 -13.16
CA ILE A 9 -9.43 32.27 -13.17
C ILE A 9 -9.28 31.62 -14.54
N ASN A 10 -8.19 31.87 -15.22
CA ASN A 10 -7.88 31.28 -16.52
C ASN A 10 -7.30 29.86 -16.34
N PHE A 11 -8.14 28.88 -16.04
CA PHE A 11 -7.74 27.48 -15.87
C PHE A 11 -7.12 26.87 -17.15
N LEU A 12 -7.64 27.27 -18.32
CA LEU A 12 -7.17 26.72 -19.60
C LEU A 12 -5.79 27.26 -20.01
N GLY A 13 -5.39 28.43 -19.50
CA GLY A 13 -4.06 28.99 -19.78
C GLY A 13 -2.91 28.13 -19.26
N LEU A 14 -3.13 27.41 -18.17
CA LEU A 14 -2.14 26.54 -17.52
C LEU A 14 -2.16 25.10 -18.01
N ARG A 15 -3.09 24.71 -18.90
CA ARG A 15 -3.29 23.31 -19.37
C ARG A 15 -2.01 22.62 -19.83
N ARG A 16 -1.15 23.34 -20.56
CA ARG A 16 0.10 22.79 -21.08
C ARG A 16 1.07 22.40 -19.97
N ASN A 17 1.20 23.26 -18.96
CA ASN A 17 2.10 23.00 -17.84
C ASN A 17 1.62 21.83 -16.99
N PHE A 18 0.31 21.74 -16.73
CA PHE A 18 -0.27 20.62 -16.01
C PHE A 18 -0.15 19.30 -16.79
N LEU A 19 -0.32 19.30 -18.11
CA LEU A 19 -0.10 18.14 -18.95
C LEU A 19 1.35 17.66 -18.90
N ILE A 20 2.31 18.55 -19.02
CA ILE A 20 3.74 18.22 -18.92
C ILE A 20 4.05 17.65 -17.54
N PHE A 21 3.57 18.29 -16.48
CA PHE A 21 3.75 17.81 -15.11
C PHE A 21 3.16 16.42 -14.92
N SER A 22 1.95 16.17 -15.40
CA SER A 22 1.24 14.88 -15.31
C SER A 22 2.01 13.78 -16.04
N ILE A 23 2.45 14.03 -17.26
CA ILE A 23 3.25 13.05 -18.02
C ILE A 23 4.58 12.76 -17.31
N LEU A 24 5.26 13.78 -16.80
CA LEU A 24 6.51 13.64 -16.08
C LEU A 24 6.31 12.80 -14.80
N ALA A 25 5.26 13.10 -14.04
CA ALA A 25 4.90 12.36 -12.82
C ALA A 25 4.63 10.87 -13.13
N MET A 26 3.96 10.57 -14.24
CA MET A 26 3.71 9.21 -14.67
C MET A 26 5.00 8.46 -15.01
N PHE A 27 5.94 9.08 -15.74
CA PHE A 27 7.24 8.47 -16.05
C PHE A 27 8.07 8.26 -14.77
N ILE A 28 8.06 9.21 -13.83
CA ILE A 28 8.72 9.07 -12.53
C ILE A 28 8.10 7.89 -11.76
N SER A 29 6.77 7.79 -11.72
CA SER A 29 6.08 6.69 -11.05
C SER A 29 6.47 5.33 -11.61
N ILE A 30 6.49 5.19 -12.94
CA ILE A 30 6.91 3.95 -13.62
C ILE A 30 8.38 3.62 -13.29
N GLY A 31 9.25 4.64 -13.32
CA GLY A 31 10.67 4.47 -12.96
C GLY A 31 10.85 3.99 -11.52
N LEU A 32 10.13 4.60 -10.58
CA LEU A 32 10.16 4.21 -9.16
C LEU A 32 9.64 2.80 -8.93
N LEU A 33 8.53 2.44 -9.56
CA LEU A 33 7.98 1.08 -9.49
C LEU A 33 8.94 0.04 -10.07
N SER A 34 9.69 0.39 -11.11
CA SER A 34 10.66 -0.51 -11.74
C SER A 34 11.93 -0.68 -10.90
N ILE A 35 12.39 0.37 -10.21
CA ILE A 35 13.65 0.36 -9.45
C ILE A 35 13.41 -0.09 -7.99
N LYS A 36 12.45 0.52 -7.32
CA LYS A 36 12.18 0.31 -5.90
C LYS A 36 11.09 -0.74 -5.65
N GLY A 37 10.13 -0.87 -6.57
CA GLY A 37 8.96 -1.72 -6.41
C GLY A 37 7.96 -1.19 -5.39
N LEU A 38 7.03 -2.05 -4.99
CA LEU A 38 6.04 -1.80 -3.93
C LEU A 38 6.46 -2.51 -2.65
N ASN A 39 6.21 -1.88 -1.51
CA ASN A 39 6.33 -2.51 -0.22
C ASN A 39 5.12 -3.42 0.03
N LEU A 40 5.19 -4.66 -0.47
CA LEU A 40 4.11 -5.63 -0.36
C LEU A 40 3.90 -6.03 1.10
N GLY A 41 2.63 -6.00 1.54
CA GLY A 41 2.19 -6.47 2.85
C GLY A 41 2.20 -7.99 2.99
N ILE A 42 1.84 -8.47 4.19
CA ILE A 42 1.73 -9.91 4.48
C ILE A 42 0.68 -10.60 3.61
N ASP A 43 -0.33 -9.87 3.14
CA ASP A 43 -1.36 -10.40 2.23
C ASP A 43 -0.75 -10.97 0.95
N PHE A 44 0.39 -10.42 0.50
CA PHE A 44 1.03 -10.75 -0.77
C PHE A 44 2.39 -11.44 -0.64
N LYS A 45 3.11 -11.20 0.46
CA LYS A 45 4.39 -11.88 0.75
C LYS A 45 4.23 -13.10 1.64
N GLY A 46 3.13 -13.16 2.38
CA GLY A 46 2.97 -14.10 3.49
C GLY A 46 3.74 -13.64 4.73
N GLY A 47 3.49 -14.31 5.83
CA GLY A 47 4.18 -14.04 7.09
C GLY A 47 3.24 -13.67 8.23
N THR A 48 3.82 -13.23 9.32
CA THR A 48 3.13 -12.80 10.53
C THR A 48 3.25 -11.29 10.72
N LEU A 49 2.14 -10.64 11.00
CA LEU A 49 2.05 -9.25 11.42
C LEU A 49 1.66 -9.21 12.89
N ILE A 50 2.42 -8.48 13.69
CA ILE A 50 2.10 -8.22 15.09
C ILE A 50 2.07 -6.71 15.29
N GLU A 51 0.94 -6.19 15.74
CA GLU A 51 0.76 -4.80 16.12
C GLU A 51 0.96 -4.67 17.63
N VAL A 52 1.92 -3.85 18.02
CA VAL A 52 2.25 -3.62 19.44
C VAL A 52 2.18 -2.15 19.78
N SER A 53 1.74 -1.84 21.00
CA SER A 53 1.83 -0.51 21.58
C SER A 53 3.01 -0.47 22.54
N THR A 54 3.92 0.48 22.37
CA THR A 54 5.07 0.69 23.23
C THR A 54 4.91 1.99 24.01
N LYS A 55 5.53 2.13 25.15
CA LYS A 55 5.41 3.35 25.98
C LYS A 55 6.70 4.20 25.94
N ASN A 56 7.84 3.56 25.95
CA ASN A 56 9.15 4.22 25.99
C ASN A 56 10.21 3.47 25.17
N THR A 57 9.82 2.49 24.36
CA THR A 57 10.76 1.66 23.61
C THR A 57 10.83 2.18 22.18
N SER A 58 12.02 2.48 21.71
CA SER A 58 12.23 2.93 20.33
C SER A 58 12.14 1.76 19.36
N ILE A 59 11.79 2.07 18.10
CA ILE A 59 11.81 1.09 17.00
C ILE A 59 13.21 0.46 16.81
N GLY A 60 14.27 1.21 17.15
CA GLY A 60 15.66 0.74 17.09
C GLY A 60 15.95 -0.37 18.08
N GLU A 61 15.51 -0.23 19.33
CA GLU A 61 15.68 -1.26 20.36
C GLU A 61 14.92 -2.54 20.02
N LEU A 62 13.65 -2.42 19.57
CA LEU A 62 12.88 -3.59 19.14
C LEU A 62 13.50 -4.29 17.94
N ARG A 63 14.09 -3.52 17.02
CA ARG A 63 14.81 -4.07 15.87
C ARG A 63 16.03 -4.87 16.30
N GLU A 64 16.82 -4.36 17.23
CA GLU A 64 18.01 -5.05 17.74
C GLU A 64 17.64 -6.38 18.41
N ILE A 65 16.63 -6.38 19.28
CA ILE A 65 16.14 -7.57 19.96
C ILE A 65 15.62 -8.61 18.95
N LEU A 66 14.80 -8.20 18.00
CA LEU A 66 14.16 -9.12 17.05
C LEU A 66 15.12 -9.60 15.96
N SER A 67 16.04 -8.75 15.48
CA SER A 67 17.01 -9.14 14.45
C SER A 67 18.07 -10.13 14.95
N SER A 68 18.27 -10.24 16.27
CA SER A 68 19.12 -11.27 16.85
C SER A 68 18.53 -12.69 16.71
N SER A 69 17.21 -12.79 16.63
CA SER A 69 16.51 -14.10 16.58
C SER A 69 15.86 -14.38 15.23
N TYR A 70 15.59 -13.37 14.41
CA TYR A 70 14.93 -13.49 13.12
C TYR A 70 15.68 -12.72 12.04
N SER A 71 15.96 -13.38 10.90
CA SER A 71 16.72 -12.78 9.80
C SER A 71 15.93 -11.74 8.99
N ASP A 72 14.63 -11.92 8.87
CA ASP A 72 13.74 -11.08 8.06
C ASP A 72 12.67 -10.41 8.92
N VAL A 73 13.08 -9.37 9.66
CA VAL A 73 12.20 -8.55 10.49
C VAL A 73 12.04 -7.17 9.87
N SER A 74 10.81 -6.79 9.59
CA SER A 74 10.47 -5.43 9.20
C SER A 74 9.66 -4.76 10.31
N LEU A 75 10.12 -3.59 10.76
CA LEU A 75 9.43 -2.78 11.75
C LEU A 75 9.04 -1.45 11.13
N GLN A 76 7.81 -1.03 11.36
CA GLN A 76 7.26 0.22 10.86
C GLN A 76 6.41 0.89 11.94
N GLU A 77 6.61 2.19 12.16
CA GLU A 77 5.71 2.98 12.99
C GLU A 77 4.39 3.21 12.27
N PHE A 78 3.28 3.11 13.00
CA PHE A 78 1.93 3.24 12.45
C PHE A 78 1.09 4.21 13.26
N GLY A 79 0.56 5.21 12.58
CA GLY A 79 -0.35 6.17 13.21
C GLY A 79 0.31 7.13 14.19
N ASN A 80 -0.44 7.51 15.22
CA ASN A 80 0.03 8.40 16.26
C ASN A 80 0.74 7.61 17.34
N GLU A 81 1.94 8.06 17.69
CA GLU A 81 2.78 7.72 18.84
C GLU A 81 2.67 6.30 19.42
N ASN A 82 3.78 5.57 19.34
CA ASN A 82 4.03 4.32 20.04
C ASN A 82 3.34 3.05 19.51
N ILE A 83 2.78 3.06 18.31
CA ILE A 83 2.31 1.84 17.68
C ILE A 83 3.36 1.36 16.67
N ILE A 84 3.84 0.14 16.83
CA ILE A 84 4.82 -0.47 15.96
C ILE A 84 4.23 -1.73 15.33
N LEU A 85 4.29 -1.81 14.01
CA LEU A 85 3.97 -2.99 13.24
C LEU A 85 5.24 -3.81 13.06
N ILE A 86 5.21 -5.04 13.53
CA ILE A 86 6.30 -6.02 13.42
C ILE A 86 5.87 -7.05 12.38
N ARG A 87 6.64 -7.20 11.32
CA ARG A 87 6.43 -8.21 10.28
C ARG A 87 7.57 -9.20 10.27
N LEU A 88 7.21 -10.47 10.18
CA LEU A 88 8.12 -11.61 10.16
C LEU A 88 7.73 -12.51 9.00
N GLN A 89 8.71 -12.94 8.21
CA GLN A 89 8.47 -13.95 7.18
C GLN A 89 8.52 -15.34 7.80
N ASN A 90 7.45 -16.10 7.64
CA ASN A 90 7.35 -17.49 8.11
C ASN A 90 7.14 -18.43 6.94
N LYS A 91 7.74 -19.61 7.02
CA LYS A 91 7.69 -20.62 5.95
C LYS A 91 6.50 -21.57 6.09
N SER A 92 5.89 -21.68 7.26
CA SER A 92 4.77 -22.59 7.51
C SER A 92 3.77 -22.06 8.54
N ASN A 93 2.55 -22.60 8.53
CA ASN A 93 1.47 -22.24 9.45
C ASN A 93 1.79 -22.59 10.92
N GLN A 94 2.49 -23.71 11.16
CA GLN A 94 2.90 -24.12 12.51
C GLN A 94 3.95 -23.21 13.10
N GLU A 95 4.96 -22.83 12.30
CA GLU A 95 5.96 -21.82 12.69
C GLU A 95 5.36 -20.50 13.11
N SER A 96 4.18 -20.14 12.59
CA SER A 96 3.58 -18.83 12.84
C SER A 96 3.06 -18.66 14.24
N ILE A 97 2.41 -19.69 14.79
CA ILE A 97 1.89 -19.66 16.18
C ILE A 97 3.07 -19.64 17.16
N GLU A 98 4.07 -20.46 16.89
CA GLU A 98 5.30 -20.51 17.69
C GLU A 98 6.07 -19.19 17.60
N THR A 99 6.15 -18.60 16.41
CA THR A 99 6.79 -17.30 16.18
C THR A 99 6.06 -16.19 16.94
N VAL A 100 4.73 -16.11 16.89
CA VAL A 100 3.96 -15.13 17.65
C VAL A 100 4.24 -15.24 19.14
N ASN A 101 4.22 -16.47 19.68
CA ASN A 101 4.48 -16.70 21.11
C ASN A 101 5.93 -16.37 21.47
N SER A 102 6.89 -16.73 20.63
CA SER A 102 8.31 -16.44 20.85
C SER A 102 8.57 -14.93 20.80
N VAL A 103 8.00 -14.22 19.83
CA VAL A 103 8.09 -12.76 19.75
C VAL A 103 7.46 -12.11 20.98
N LYS A 104 6.26 -12.56 21.37
CA LYS A 104 5.61 -12.04 22.58
C LYS A 104 6.50 -12.18 23.81
N ASN A 105 7.12 -13.35 24.00
CA ASN A 105 8.01 -13.59 25.12
C ASN A 105 9.28 -12.71 25.09
N LEU A 106 9.85 -12.47 23.89
CA LEU A 106 11.06 -11.67 23.72
C LEU A 106 10.86 -10.18 24.00
N ILE A 107 9.68 -9.64 23.73
CA ILE A 107 9.42 -8.20 23.83
C ILE A 107 8.37 -7.84 24.89
N GLN A 108 7.92 -8.80 25.71
CA GLN A 108 6.87 -8.60 26.73
C GLN A 108 7.19 -7.43 27.65
N ASP A 109 8.45 -7.28 28.08
CA ASP A 109 8.89 -6.24 29.01
C ASP A 109 8.99 -4.84 28.35
N LYS A 110 8.97 -4.79 27.02
CA LYS A 110 9.15 -3.57 26.21
C LYS A 110 7.83 -3.03 25.63
N VAL A 111 6.78 -3.83 25.69
CA VAL A 111 5.47 -3.58 25.07
C VAL A 111 4.41 -3.42 26.13
N VAL A 112 3.55 -2.43 25.97
CA VAL A 112 2.41 -2.20 26.87
C VAL A 112 1.27 -3.15 26.53
N GLU A 113 1.01 -3.33 25.23
CA GLU A 113 -0.12 -4.10 24.75
C GLU A 113 0.18 -4.72 23.39
N PHE A 114 -0.22 -5.98 23.21
CA PHE A 114 -0.30 -6.66 21.92
C PHE A 114 -1.72 -6.47 21.37
N ARG A 115 -1.87 -5.61 20.36
CA ARG A 115 -3.19 -5.20 19.85
C ARG A 115 -3.75 -6.19 18.84
N ARG A 116 -2.92 -6.61 17.90
CA ARG A 116 -3.34 -7.45 16.78
C ARG A 116 -2.22 -8.39 16.37
N SER A 117 -2.55 -9.60 16.04
CA SER A 117 -1.65 -10.54 15.38
C SER A 117 -2.37 -11.20 14.22
N GLU A 118 -1.80 -11.13 13.04
CA GLU A 118 -2.33 -11.71 11.81
C GLU A 118 -1.28 -12.60 11.17
N PHE A 119 -1.74 -13.62 10.51
CA PHE A 119 -0.90 -14.54 9.76
C PHE A 119 -1.51 -14.84 8.41
N VAL A 120 -0.69 -14.83 7.36
CA VAL A 120 -1.06 -15.25 6.02
C VAL A 120 -0.03 -16.24 5.50
N GLY A 121 -0.49 -17.44 5.17
CA GLY A 121 0.37 -18.49 4.61
C GLY A 121 0.86 -18.14 3.19
N PRO A 122 2.06 -18.61 2.78
CA PRO A 122 2.64 -18.28 1.48
C PRO A 122 1.77 -18.66 0.27
N THR A 123 1.09 -19.79 0.37
CA THR A 123 0.16 -20.26 -0.70
C THR A 123 -1.04 -19.33 -0.85
N ILE A 124 -1.62 -18.90 0.29
CA ILE A 124 -2.75 -17.99 0.32
C ILE A 124 -2.33 -16.63 -0.24
N SER A 125 -1.15 -16.14 0.15
CA SER A 125 -0.63 -14.86 -0.30
C SER A 125 -0.43 -14.80 -1.82
N SER A 126 0.11 -15.85 -2.43
CA SER A 126 0.26 -15.92 -3.89
C SER A 126 -1.08 -15.95 -4.62
N GLU A 127 -2.07 -16.65 -4.06
CA GLU A 127 -3.43 -16.66 -4.60
C GLU A 127 -4.09 -15.29 -4.47
N LEU A 128 -3.96 -14.62 -3.32
CA LEU A 128 -4.51 -13.28 -3.09
C LEU A 128 -3.92 -12.24 -4.04
N LEU A 129 -2.61 -12.30 -4.31
CA LEU A 129 -1.96 -11.42 -5.28
C LEU A 129 -2.56 -11.61 -6.68
N PHE A 130 -2.69 -12.85 -7.11
CA PHE A 130 -3.26 -13.17 -8.43
C PHE A 130 -4.73 -12.74 -8.53
N ARG A 131 -5.55 -13.05 -7.52
CA ARG A 131 -6.96 -12.66 -7.45
C ARG A 131 -7.12 -11.14 -7.38
N GLY A 132 -6.27 -10.45 -6.63
CA GLY A 132 -6.24 -8.99 -6.56
C GLY A 132 -5.97 -8.36 -7.93
N PHE A 133 -4.96 -8.85 -8.66
CA PHE A 133 -4.67 -8.41 -10.02
C PHE A 133 -5.86 -8.66 -10.97
N GLN A 134 -6.47 -9.86 -10.91
CA GLN A 134 -7.66 -10.17 -11.69
C GLN A 134 -8.81 -9.21 -11.38
N ALA A 135 -9.08 -8.94 -10.10
CA ALA A 135 -10.17 -8.05 -9.69
C ALA A 135 -10.01 -6.64 -10.26
N VAL A 136 -8.80 -6.06 -10.15
CA VAL A 136 -8.50 -4.74 -10.73
C VAL A 136 -8.67 -4.76 -12.25
N SER A 137 -8.14 -5.79 -12.91
CA SER A 137 -8.26 -5.92 -14.38
C SER A 137 -9.71 -6.03 -14.84
N PHE A 138 -10.52 -6.85 -14.18
CA PHE A 138 -11.94 -7.00 -14.51
C PHE A 138 -12.72 -5.70 -14.24
N ALA A 139 -12.42 -4.99 -13.14
CA ALA A 139 -13.05 -3.71 -12.84
C ALA A 139 -12.76 -2.68 -13.93
N LEU A 140 -11.50 -2.54 -14.36
CA LEU A 140 -11.11 -1.63 -15.43
C LEU A 140 -11.81 -1.98 -16.75
N ILE A 141 -11.86 -3.26 -17.12
CA ILE A 141 -12.54 -3.71 -18.32
C ILE A 141 -14.05 -3.43 -18.25
N ALA A 142 -14.68 -3.70 -17.09
CA ALA A 142 -16.10 -3.45 -16.89
C ALA A 142 -16.44 -1.95 -17.00
N ILE A 143 -15.61 -1.08 -16.39
CA ILE A 143 -15.77 0.37 -16.50
C ILE A 143 -15.60 0.83 -17.95
N LEU A 144 -14.61 0.30 -18.67
CA LEU A 144 -14.37 0.63 -20.06
C LEU A 144 -15.58 0.26 -20.95
N ILE A 145 -16.09 -0.97 -20.77
CA ILE A 145 -17.28 -1.43 -21.49
C ILE A 145 -18.49 -0.56 -21.17
N TYR A 146 -18.73 -0.25 -19.88
CA TYR A 146 -19.82 0.60 -19.45
C TYR A 146 -19.76 2.00 -20.09
N ILE A 147 -18.57 2.64 -20.07
CA ILE A 147 -18.39 3.98 -20.65
C ILE A 147 -18.57 3.93 -22.15
N TRP A 148 -18.05 2.88 -22.83
CA TRP A 148 -18.22 2.72 -24.28
C TRP A 148 -19.69 2.55 -24.68
N LEU A 149 -20.44 1.76 -23.94
CA LEU A 149 -21.88 1.56 -24.21
C LEU A 149 -22.72 2.80 -23.88
N ARG A 150 -22.31 3.56 -22.86
CA ARG A 150 -23.10 4.72 -22.35
C ARG A 150 -22.76 6.03 -23.05
N PHE A 151 -21.52 6.18 -23.49
CA PHE A 151 -20.98 7.39 -24.12
C PHE A 151 -20.32 7.05 -25.47
N GLU A 152 -19.87 8.09 -26.19
CA GLU A 152 -19.07 7.89 -27.39
C GLU A 152 -17.71 7.28 -27.02
N TRP A 153 -17.15 6.48 -27.93
CA TRP A 153 -15.88 5.75 -27.73
C TRP A 153 -14.69 6.65 -27.34
N GLN A 154 -14.70 7.90 -27.81
CA GLN A 154 -13.67 8.89 -27.50
C GLN A 154 -13.59 9.22 -26.01
N PHE A 155 -14.75 9.32 -25.34
CA PHE A 155 -14.82 9.54 -23.90
C PHE A 155 -14.36 8.31 -23.11
N GLY A 156 -14.67 7.11 -23.62
CA GLY A 156 -14.17 5.86 -23.05
C GLY A 156 -12.65 5.79 -23.04
N PHE A 157 -12.01 6.13 -24.15
CA PHE A 157 -10.55 6.18 -24.23
C PHE A 157 -9.95 7.20 -23.25
N GLY A 158 -10.53 8.41 -23.20
CA GLY A 158 -10.09 9.45 -22.25
C GLY A 158 -10.19 9.01 -20.79
N ALA A 159 -11.30 8.34 -20.43
CA ALA A 159 -11.49 7.83 -19.08
C ALA A 159 -10.46 6.74 -18.70
N VAL A 160 -10.14 5.82 -19.62
CA VAL A 160 -9.13 4.78 -19.37
C VAL A 160 -7.74 5.39 -19.17
N VAL A 161 -7.38 6.38 -20.00
CA VAL A 161 -6.11 7.09 -19.84
C VAL A 161 -6.04 7.80 -18.49
N ALA A 162 -7.13 8.48 -18.07
CA ALA A 162 -7.20 9.15 -16.78
C ALA A 162 -7.08 8.15 -15.61
N LEU A 163 -7.84 7.07 -15.62
CA LEU A 163 -7.77 6.03 -14.59
C LEU A 163 -6.36 5.40 -14.51
N THR A 164 -5.76 5.10 -15.66
CA THR A 164 -4.40 4.55 -15.69
C THR A 164 -3.39 5.51 -15.11
N HIS A 165 -3.52 6.81 -15.42
CA HIS A 165 -2.69 7.86 -14.85
C HIS A 165 -2.84 7.90 -13.33
N ASP A 166 -4.07 7.93 -12.80
CA ASP A 166 -4.34 8.06 -11.37
C ASP A 166 -3.84 6.85 -10.59
N VAL A 167 -4.06 5.64 -11.11
CA VAL A 167 -3.54 4.40 -10.51
C VAL A 167 -2.02 4.39 -10.51
N LEU A 168 -1.36 4.70 -11.64
CA LEU A 168 0.10 4.72 -11.72
C LEU A 168 0.72 5.78 -10.81
N PHE A 169 0.11 6.96 -10.73
CA PHE A 169 0.55 8.02 -9.84
C PHE A 169 0.42 7.60 -8.37
N THR A 170 -0.71 7.00 -7.99
CA THR A 170 -0.95 6.49 -6.64
C THR A 170 0.06 5.41 -6.27
N LEU A 171 0.30 4.43 -7.15
CA LEU A 171 1.31 3.38 -6.92
C LEU A 171 2.72 3.96 -6.80
N GLY A 172 3.08 4.95 -7.62
CA GLY A 172 4.34 5.67 -7.53
C GLY A 172 4.51 6.38 -6.18
N LEU A 173 3.46 7.02 -5.71
CA LEU A 173 3.45 7.70 -4.40
C LEU A 173 3.61 6.71 -3.25
N LEU A 174 2.90 5.57 -3.29
CA LEU A 174 3.04 4.49 -2.30
C LEU A 174 4.48 3.94 -2.28
N SER A 175 5.10 3.79 -3.46
CA SER A 175 6.49 3.34 -3.57
C SER A 175 7.49 4.33 -2.95
N ILE A 176 7.33 5.65 -3.18
CA ILE A 176 8.18 6.70 -2.58
C ILE A 176 8.06 6.67 -1.06
N LEU A 177 6.82 6.75 -0.57
CA LEU A 177 6.49 6.85 0.86
C LEU A 177 6.72 5.53 1.61
N ASN A 178 7.05 4.45 0.88
CA ASN A 178 7.21 3.11 1.43
C ASN A 178 5.99 2.61 2.23
N VAL A 179 4.80 3.08 1.82
CA VAL A 179 3.54 2.66 2.42
C VAL A 179 3.25 1.22 2.03
N GLU A 180 2.68 0.47 2.96
CA GLU A 180 2.34 -0.94 2.74
C GLU A 180 1.25 -1.09 1.68
N PHE A 181 1.53 -1.94 0.70
CA PHE A 181 0.56 -2.35 -0.31
C PHE A 181 -0.13 -3.64 0.16
N SER A 182 -1.38 -3.50 0.59
CA SER A 182 -2.21 -4.57 1.17
C SER A 182 -3.51 -4.75 0.36
N LEU A 183 -4.35 -5.71 0.74
CA LEU A 183 -5.70 -5.86 0.16
C LEU A 183 -6.55 -4.61 0.37
N ALA A 184 -6.41 -3.93 1.51
CA ALA A 184 -7.10 -2.65 1.77
C ALA A 184 -6.65 -1.57 0.77
N THR A 185 -5.37 -1.55 0.39
CA THR A 185 -4.85 -0.63 -0.62
C THR A 185 -5.44 -0.92 -2.01
N ILE A 186 -5.61 -2.20 -2.39
CA ILE A 186 -6.30 -2.57 -3.63
C ILE A 186 -7.76 -2.07 -3.60
N ALA A 187 -8.46 -2.28 -2.49
CA ALA A 187 -9.83 -1.79 -2.35
C ALA A 187 -9.90 -0.25 -2.49
N ALA A 188 -8.94 0.47 -1.91
CA ALA A 188 -8.84 1.92 -2.06
C ALA A 188 -8.60 2.35 -3.52
N ILE A 189 -7.71 1.66 -4.24
CA ILE A 189 -7.45 1.92 -5.67
C ILE A 189 -8.70 1.66 -6.52
N LEU A 190 -9.50 0.66 -6.18
CA LEU A 190 -10.75 0.37 -6.88
C LEU A 190 -11.85 1.44 -6.67
N THR A 191 -11.66 2.34 -5.71
CA THR A 191 -12.58 3.48 -5.48
C THR A 191 -12.19 4.76 -6.21
N ILE A 192 -11.01 4.80 -6.80
CA ILE A 192 -10.53 5.90 -7.65
C ILE A 192 -11.27 5.86 -9.00
#